data_db0bcf86deaa5cf1a8c6081e9ac9fe4f
#
_entry.id   db0bcf86deaa5cf1a8c6081e9ac9fe4f
#
_cell.length_a   1.000
_cell.length_b   1.000
_cell.length_c   1.000
_cell.angle_alpha   90.00
_cell.angle_beta   90.00
_cell.angle_gamma   90.00
#
_symmetry.space_group_name_H-M   'P 1'
#
loop_
_entity.id
_entity.type
_entity.pdbx_description
1 polymer ?
#
loop_
_entity_poly.entity_id
_entity_poly.type
_entity_poly.pdbx_seq_one_letter_code
_entity_poly.pdbx_strand_id
1 'polypeptide(L)'
;MTLNKQKMKIAVVGAGIFGLSTAYELQNRGHSVSVFEKGIIPNPMASSTDVSKAIRRTSYASNNNVYVNLVEQSALKWKEWESKFTNKIYHQPGTLIISNQFEPKTPLYESWRFLKENDQNEDILILDNAELHTTFPQIKINNDEIAIYDKWGGYIESGLAVKELSILIKSKGVQIYENSEVKGIEESNESAYLYIESDQRHSSSLTKMEFDLIVVASGAWTNALLPNIGSKLTVTLQQMIFVDSSNLSSFVHEKLPVWSMNPIDSKNELISEWYGFPLLREGYIKIANDSRGQIIDPNADRSPNKEFFKNATDFMQERFPLLVESQIVSAKGCVYTNTPDDHFILDWAPTCSRTFVASGGSGHGFKFGPSIGKLVTDVLEHKEDEANGFFKIKNRLNQTHNNDSERGFAIPSH
;
A
#
# COMPACT_ATOMS: atom_id res chain seq x y z
N MET A 1 -7.33 -32.34 -22.72
CA MET A 1 -8.01 -32.79 -21.50
C MET A 1 -7.88 -31.69 -20.49
N THR A 2 -8.92 -30.90 -20.26
CA THR A 2 -9.00 -29.91 -19.20
C THR A 2 -9.05 -30.69 -17.88
N LEU A 3 -7.96 -30.65 -17.11
CA LEU A 3 -7.96 -31.10 -15.72
C LEU A 3 -9.12 -30.40 -15.01
N ASN A 4 -10.06 -31.15 -14.51
CA ASN A 4 -11.17 -30.63 -13.68
C ASN A 4 -10.52 -29.95 -12.47
N LYS A 5 -10.43 -28.62 -12.49
CA LYS A 5 -9.96 -27.84 -11.34
C LYS A 5 -10.92 -28.06 -10.20
N GLN A 6 -10.45 -28.68 -9.12
CA GLN A 6 -11.28 -28.89 -7.94
C GLN A 6 -11.70 -27.53 -7.38
N LYS A 7 -12.99 -27.26 -7.37
CA LYS A 7 -13.55 -26.05 -6.77
C LYS A 7 -13.37 -26.12 -5.25
N MET A 8 -12.63 -25.16 -4.69
CA MET A 8 -12.40 -25.06 -3.24
C MET A 8 -13.34 -24.03 -2.61
N LYS A 9 -13.67 -24.23 -1.34
CA LYS A 9 -14.34 -23.27 -0.47
C LYS A 9 -13.28 -22.53 0.35
N ILE A 10 -13.07 -21.26 0.05
CA ILE A 10 -11.95 -20.47 0.58
C ILE A 10 -12.46 -19.29 1.41
N ALA A 11 -11.93 -19.16 2.63
CA ALA A 11 -12.14 -17.97 3.45
C ALA A 11 -11.02 -16.96 3.23
N VAL A 12 -11.38 -15.67 3.16
CA VAL A 12 -10.45 -14.55 3.16
C VAL A 12 -10.75 -13.69 4.39
N VAL A 13 -9.76 -13.53 5.27
CA VAL A 13 -9.89 -12.76 6.51
C VAL A 13 -9.30 -11.38 6.31
N GLY A 14 -10.15 -10.36 6.31
CA GLY A 14 -9.85 -8.96 6.04
C GLY A 14 -10.28 -8.50 4.64
N ALA A 15 -11.05 -7.40 4.59
CA ALA A 15 -11.52 -6.77 3.37
C ALA A 15 -10.70 -5.52 2.98
N GLY A 16 -9.43 -5.50 3.32
CA GLY A 16 -8.45 -4.57 2.75
C GLY A 16 -8.12 -4.94 1.31
N ILE A 17 -7.23 -4.15 0.67
CA ILE A 17 -6.93 -4.35 -0.76
C ILE A 17 -6.34 -5.73 -1.06
N PHE A 18 -5.51 -6.31 -0.18
CA PHE A 18 -4.96 -7.65 -0.38
C PHE A 18 -6.06 -8.73 -0.34
N GLY A 19 -6.97 -8.62 0.63
CA GLY A 19 -8.07 -9.58 0.75
C GLY A 19 -9.07 -9.49 -0.38
N LEU A 20 -9.54 -8.28 -0.73
CA LEU A 20 -10.51 -8.10 -1.81
C LEU A 20 -9.94 -8.48 -3.17
N SER A 21 -8.67 -8.18 -3.44
CA SER A 21 -7.99 -8.57 -4.68
C SER A 21 -7.85 -10.08 -4.78
N THR A 22 -7.49 -10.74 -3.68
CA THR A 22 -7.42 -12.20 -3.60
C THR A 22 -8.79 -12.82 -3.82
N ALA A 23 -9.83 -12.30 -3.18
CA ALA A 23 -11.20 -12.78 -3.36
C ALA A 23 -11.68 -12.61 -4.81
N TYR A 24 -11.32 -11.49 -5.47
CA TYR A 24 -11.63 -11.25 -6.87
C TYR A 24 -11.01 -12.33 -7.78
N GLU A 25 -9.71 -12.60 -7.62
CA GLU A 25 -9.00 -13.57 -8.46
C GLU A 25 -9.48 -15.00 -8.20
N LEU A 26 -9.64 -15.39 -6.94
CA LEU A 26 -10.16 -16.72 -6.57
C LEU A 26 -11.57 -16.97 -7.16
N GLN A 27 -12.46 -15.98 -7.05
CA GLN A 27 -13.80 -16.08 -7.61
C GLN A 27 -13.78 -16.18 -9.14
N ASN A 28 -12.93 -15.39 -9.82
CA ASN A 28 -12.80 -15.48 -11.27
C ASN A 28 -12.23 -16.84 -11.74
N ARG A 29 -11.48 -17.53 -10.88
CA ARG A 29 -10.96 -18.88 -11.17
C ARG A 29 -11.91 -20.00 -10.77
N GLY A 30 -13.11 -19.67 -10.29
CA GLY A 30 -14.20 -20.61 -10.06
C GLY A 30 -14.28 -21.17 -8.64
N HIS A 31 -13.48 -20.68 -7.68
CA HIS A 31 -13.59 -21.07 -6.27
C HIS A 31 -14.84 -20.46 -5.62
N SER A 32 -15.27 -21.04 -4.49
CA SER A 32 -16.32 -20.46 -3.64
C SER A 32 -15.66 -19.63 -2.54
N VAL A 33 -15.88 -18.31 -2.55
CA VAL A 33 -15.15 -17.39 -1.69
C VAL A 33 -16.06 -16.70 -0.68
N SER A 34 -15.62 -16.68 0.58
CA SER A 34 -16.23 -15.90 1.67
C SER A 34 -15.20 -14.93 2.25
N VAL A 35 -15.54 -13.64 2.35
CA VAL A 35 -14.69 -12.60 2.93
C VAL A 35 -15.26 -12.20 4.29
N PHE A 36 -14.42 -12.14 5.32
CA PHE A 36 -14.78 -11.74 6.68
C PHE A 36 -14.07 -10.45 7.05
N GLU A 37 -14.84 -9.41 7.39
CA GLU A 37 -14.33 -8.11 7.82
C GLU A 37 -14.87 -7.77 9.20
N LYS A 38 -13.98 -7.38 10.11
CA LYS A 38 -14.35 -7.05 11.49
C LYS A 38 -15.22 -5.80 11.63
N GLY A 39 -15.14 -4.90 10.66
CA GLY A 39 -15.94 -3.68 10.60
C GLY A 39 -16.80 -3.62 9.34
N ILE A 40 -17.18 -2.40 8.98
CA ILE A 40 -17.83 -2.09 7.69
C ILE A 40 -16.80 -2.01 6.57
N ILE A 41 -17.23 -2.05 5.31
CA ILE A 41 -16.33 -1.87 4.15
C ILE A 41 -16.69 -0.57 3.41
N PRO A 42 -15.73 0.36 3.23
CA PRO A 42 -14.33 0.35 3.69
C PRO A 42 -14.20 0.55 5.21
N ASN A 43 -13.34 -0.22 5.86
CA ASN A 43 -13.10 -0.06 7.29
C ASN A 43 -12.21 1.18 7.54
N PRO A 44 -12.66 2.20 8.29
CA PRO A 44 -11.91 3.44 8.52
C PRO A 44 -10.58 3.22 9.26
N MET A 45 -10.44 2.10 9.99
CA MET A 45 -9.21 1.73 10.69
C MET A 45 -8.22 0.96 9.81
N ALA A 46 -8.63 0.47 8.64
CA ALA A 46 -7.74 -0.29 7.76
C ALA A 46 -6.75 0.62 7.03
N SER A 47 -5.51 0.16 6.86
CA SER A 47 -4.46 0.86 6.08
C SER A 47 -4.89 1.14 4.63
N SER A 48 -5.79 0.33 4.08
CA SER A 48 -6.34 0.50 2.74
C SER A 48 -7.35 1.64 2.63
N THR A 49 -7.90 2.11 3.76
CA THR A 49 -8.97 3.12 3.77
C THR A 49 -8.40 4.51 4.03
N ASP A 50 -8.15 5.22 2.94
CA ASP A 50 -7.69 6.59 2.90
C ASP A 50 -8.31 7.30 1.69
N VAL A 51 -8.09 8.60 1.54
CA VAL A 51 -8.58 9.36 0.37
C VAL A 51 -7.77 9.06 -0.88
N SER A 52 -6.45 8.84 -0.75
CA SER A 52 -5.55 8.62 -1.88
C SER A 52 -4.34 7.77 -1.49
N LYS A 53 -3.83 7.00 -2.45
CA LYS A 53 -2.56 6.27 -2.37
C LYS A 53 -1.80 6.43 -3.70
N ALA A 54 -0.51 6.72 -3.60
CA ALA A 54 0.34 6.87 -4.79
C ALA A 54 0.50 5.54 -5.54
N ILE A 55 0.53 5.64 -6.87
CA ILE A 55 0.99 4.59 -7.77
C ILE A 55 2.20 5.12 -8.52
N ARG A 56 3.35 4.50 -8.33
CA ARG A 56 4.63 4.91 -8.88
C ARG A 56 5.50 3.68 -9.16
N ARG A 57 6.37 3.77 -10.15
CA ARG A 57 7.40 2.77 -10.48
C ARG A 57 8.80 3.22 -10.06
N THR A 58 9.03 4.52 -9.99
CA THR A 58 10.25 5.11 -9.40
C THR A 58 10.44 4.63 -7.95
N SER A 59 11.68 4.47 -7.53
CA SER A 59 12.12 3.92 -6.23
C SER A 59 11.96 2.40 -6.06
N TYR A 60 11.62 1.65 -7.12
CA TYR A 60 11.54 0.18 -7.10
C TYR A 60 12.54 -0.50 -8.01
N ALA A 61 13.13 0.23 -8.94
CA ALA A 61 14.10 -0.32 -9.86
C ALA A 61 15.48 -0.31 -9.20
N SER A 62 15.76 -1.34 -8.44
CA SER A 62 17.10 -1.73 -8.03
C SER A 62 17.47 -3.04 -8.75
N ASN A 63 18.30 -3.86 -8.19
CA ASN A 63 18.79 -5.11 -8.78
C ASN A 63 17.69 -6.17 -9.04
N ASN A 64 16.44 -5.91 -8.70
CA ASN A 64 15.34 -6.84 -8.86
C ASN A 64 14.08 -6.14 -9.40
N ASN A 65 13.74 -6.43 -10.65
CA ASN A 65 12.61 -5.83 -11.37
C ASN A 65 11.23 -6.29 -10.89
N VAL A 66 11.14 -7.12 -9.84
CA VAL A 66 9.86 -7.71 -9.38
C VAL A 66 8.83 -6.62 -9.09
N TYR A 67 9.20 -5.60 -8.32
CA TYR A 67 8.25 -4.54 -7.96
C TYR A 67 7.84 -3.65 -9.14
N VAL A 68 8.77 -3.33 -10.06
CA VAL A 68 8.42 -2.55 -11.26
C VAL A 68 7.43 -3.34 -12.11
N ASN A 69 7.72 -4.60 -12.38
CA ASN A 69 6.82 -5.46 -13.15
C ASN A 69 5.43 -5.60 -12.49
N LEU A 70 5.41 -5.76 -11.16
CA LEU A 70 4.16 -5.90 -10.41
C LEU A 70 3.33 -4.61 -10.41
N VAL A 71 3.96 -3.43 -10.29
CA VAL A 71 3.19 -2.17 -10.28
C VAL A 71 2.65 -1.85 -11.66
N GLU A 72 3.39 -2.15 -12.73
CA GLU A 72 2.93 -1.95 -14.11
C GLU A 72 1.76 -2.88 -14.44
N GLN A 73 1.86 -4.17 -14.08
CA GLN A 73 0.74 -5.11 -14.20
C GLN A 73 -0.46 -4.67 -13.35
N SER A 74 -0.23 -4.20 -12.13
CA SER A 74 -1.29 -3.68 -11.26
C SER A 74 -1.97 -2.46 -11.88
N ALA A 75 -1.23 -1.54 -12.50
CA ALA A 75 -1.80 -0.36 -13.14
C ALA A 75 -2.76 -0.71 -14.27
N LEU A 76 -2.39 -1.70 -15.10
CA LEU A 76 -3.28 -2.21 -16.14
C LEU A 76 -4.57 -2.80 -15.53
N LYS A 77 -4.42 -3.56 -14.45
CA LYS A 77 -5.56 -4.17 -13.78
C LYS A 77 -6.42 -3.16 -13.03
N TRP A 78 -5.84 -2.11 -12.46
CA TRP A 78 -6.59 -1.00 -11.88
C TRP A 78 -7.49 -0.32 -12.92
N LYS A 79 -6.99 -0.09 -14.13
CA LYS A 79 -7.77 0.46 -15.25
C LYS A 79 -8.88 -0.51 -15.71
N GLU A 80 -8.59 -1.81 -15.76
CA GLU A 80 -9.59 -2.84 -16.05
C GLU A 80 -10.71 -2.85 -15.01
N TRP A 81 -10.37 -2.76 -13.71
CA TRP A 81 -11.37 -2.72 -12.65
C TRP A 81 -12.19 -1.43 -12.71
N GLU A 82 -11.52 -0.28 -12.89
CA GLU A 82 -12.21 1.02 -13.03
C GLU A 82 -13.25 1.00 -14.13
N SER A 83 -13.01 0.32 -15.25
CA SER A 83 -14.02 0.19 -16.32
C SER A 83 -15.31 -0.53 -15.90
N LYS A 84 -15.30 -1.21 -14.75
CA LYS A 84 -16.42 -1.95 -14.15
C LYS A 84 -16.98 -1.24 -12.90
N PHE A 85 -16.36 -0.15 -12.48
CA PHE A 85 -16.76 0.65 -11.32
C PHE A 85 -17.74 1.75 -11.72
N THR A 86 -18.49 2.25 -10.75
CA THR A 86 -19.35 3.42 -10.94
C THR A 86 -18.55 4.71 -10.98
N ASN A 87 -17.46 4.75 -10.22
CA ASN A 87 -16.66 5.95 -10.06
C ASN A 87 -15.26 5.78 -10.69
N LYS A 88 -14.75 6.87 -11.27
CA LYS A 88 -13.33 6.97 -11.61
C LYS A 88 -12.52 7.04 -10.32
N ILE A 89 -11.48 6.22 -10.22
CA ILE A 89 -10.63 6.11 -9.03
C ILE A 89 -9.13 6.28 -9.33
N TYR A 90 -8.73 6.13 -10.58
CA TYR A 90 -7.34 6.17 -11.00
C TYR A 90 -7.03 7.45 -11.77
N HIS A 91 -6.07 8.23 -11.28
CA HIS A 91 -5.64 9.50 -11.84
C HIS A 91 -4.14 9.46 -12.12
N GLN A 92 -3.72 9.95 -13.29
CA GLN A 92 -2.34 9.90 -13.78
C GLN A 92 -1.75 11.31 -14.02
N PRO A 93 -1.59 12.15 -12.98
CA PRO A 93 -0.87 13.42 -13.09
C PRO A 93 0.65 13.25 -13.17
N GLY A 94 1.17 12.05 -13.06
CA GLY A 94 2.58 11.76 -12.86
C GLY A 94 2.97 11.69 -11.39
N THR A 95 4.23 11.34 -11.15
CA THR A 95 4.89 11.38 -9.83
C THR A 95 6.19 12.16 -9.89
N LEU A 96 6.45 12.98 -8.89
CA LEU A 96 7.63 13.82 -8.75
C LEU A 96 8.38 13.40 -7.48
N ILE A 97 9.63 12.99 -7.62
CA ILE A 97 10.50 12.68 -6.48
C ILE A 97 11.61 13.71 -6.44
N ILE A 98 11.73 14.40 -5.31
CA ILE A 98 12.71 15.44 -5.06
C ILE A 98 13.74 14.91 -4.06
N SER A 99 15.02 15.01 -4.39
CA SER A 99 16.13 14.55 -3.55
C SER A 99 17.38 15.39 -3.80
N ASN A 100 18.22 15.47 -2.78
CA ASN A 100 19.58 16.02 -2.87
C ASN A 100 20.63 14.91 -3.10
N GLN A 101 20.21 13.68 -3.33
CA GLN A 101 21.06 12.57 -3.74
C GLN A 101 20.64 12.01 -5.09
N PHE A 102 21.41 12.32 -6.12
CA PHE A 102 21.21 11.79 -7.46
C PHE A 102 22.56 11.52 -8.14
N GLU A 103 23.28 10.55 -7.65
CA GLU A 103 24.58 10.15 -8.13
C GLU A 103 24.61 8.64 -8.41
N PRO A 104 25.48 8.14 -9.27
CA PRO A 104 25.63 6.70 -9.51
C PRO A 104 25.71 5.90 -8.21
N LYS A 105 24.95 4.83 -8.12
CA LYS A 105 24.76 3.94 -6.96
C LYS A 105 23.79 4.44 -5.89
N THR A 106 23.25 5.64 -5.98
CA THR A 106 22.11 6.01 -5.11
C THR A 106 20.84 5.32 -5.61
N PRO A 107 19.93 4.94 -4.71
CA PRO A 107 18.71 4.20 -5.10
C PRO A 107 17.86 4.95 -6.14
N LEU A 108 17.74 6.28 -6.01
CA LEU A 108 16.97 7.09 -6.93
C LEU A 108 17.62 7.14 -8.32
N TYR A 109 18.96 7.28 -8.38
CA TYR A 109 19.69 7.26 -9.64
C TYR A 109 19.57 5.89 -10.35
N GLU A 110 19.76 4.79 -9.63
CA GLU A 110 19.66 3.44 -10.20
C GLU A 110 18.23 3.15 -10.68
N SER A 111 17.22 3.62 -9.94
CA SER A 111 15.83 3.51 -10.37
C SER A 111 15.55 4.32 -11.64
N TRP A 112 16.02 5.56 -11.70
CA TRP A 112 15.91 6.39 -12.91
C TRP A 112 16.64 5.75 -14.10
N ARG A 113 17.89 5.32 -13.91
CA ARG A 113 18.70 4.69 -14.97
C ARG A 113 18.00 3.47 -15.54
N PHE A 114 17.54 2.57 -14.66
CA PHE A 114 16.80 1.38 -15.07
C PHE A 114 15.55 1.72 -15.88
N LEU A 115 14.74 2.66 -15.40
CA LEU A 115 13.52 3.06 -16.07
C LEU A 115 13.83 3.74 -17.41
N LYS A 116 14.87 4.60 -17.48
CA LYS A 116 15.28 5.27 -18.72
C LYS A 116 15.78 4.29 -19.78
N GLU A 117 16.51 3.26 -19.38
CA GLU A 117 17.00 2.21 -20.28
C GLU A 117 15.86 1.32 -20.82
N ASN A 118 14.77 1.15 -20.07
CA ASN A 118 13.66 0.26 -20.40
C ASN A 118 12.39 0.98 -20.84
N ASP A 119 12.31 2.30 -20.69
CA ASP A 119 11.15 3.11 -21.05
C ASP A 119 11.28 3.65 -22.49
N GLN A 120 10.48 3.11 -23.39
CA GLN A 120 10.46 3.54 -24.81
C GLN A 120 9.73 4.88 -25.01
N ASN A 121 8.97 5.36 -24.01
CA ASN A 121 8.09 6.53 -24.17
C ASN A 121 8.72 7.85 -23.70
N GLU A 122 9.94 7.82 -23.18
CA GLU A 122 10.60 9.02 -22.59
C GLU A 122 9.76 9.73 -21.52
N ASP A 123 8.99 8.96 -20.76
CA ASP A 123 8.07 9.49 -19.77
C ASP A 123 8.77 9.97 -18.49
N ILE A 124 10.05 9.64 -18.32
CA ILE A 124 10.83 9.99 -17.14
C ILE A 124 11.82 11.12 -17.44
N LEU A 125 11.69 12.22 -16.70
CA LEU A 125 12.47 13.44 -16.86
C LEU A 125 13.24 13.76 -15.59
N ILE A 126 14.45 14.29 -15.72
CA ILE A 126 15.17 14.96 -14.65
C ILE A 126 14.89 16.45 -14.81
N LEU A 127 14.50 17.12 -13.74
CA LEU A 127 14.26 18.56 -13.70
C LEU A 127 15.23 19.19 -12.71
N ASP A 128 16.01 20.14 -13.20
CA ASP A 128 16.79 21.01 -12.33
C ASP A 128 15.91 22.07 -11.64
N ASN A 129 16.51 22.92 -10.81
CA ASN A 129 15.78 23.94 -10.06
C ASN A 129 15.02 24.92 -10.98
N ALA A 130 15.61 25.36 -12.10
CA ALA A 130 14.98 26.30 -13.01
C ALA A 130 13.83 25.66 -13.80
N GLU A 131 14.04 24.41 -14.25
CA GLU A 131 13.02 23.62 -14.94
C GLU A 131 11.86 23.28 -14.02
N LEU A 132 12.14 22.89 -12.77
CA LEU A 132 11.09 22.60 -11.79
C LEU A 132 10.27 23.87 -11.48
N HIS A 133 10.93 25.01 -11.22
CA HIS A 133 10.25 26.26 -10.94
C HIS A 133 9.32 26.68 -12.10
N THR A 134 9.74 26.43 -13.33
CA THR A 134 8.93 26.72 -14.51
C THR A 134 7.76 25.77 -14.65
N THR A 135 7.99 24.48 -14.39
CA THR A 135 7.00 23.41 -14.61
C THR A 135 6.01 23.29 -13.44
N PHE A 136 6.52 23.38 -12.20
CA PHE A 136 5.74 23.20 -10.97
C PHE A 136 6.02 24.35 -9.98
N PRO A 137 5.60 25.58 -10.28
CA PRO A 137 5.91 26.78 -9.46
C PRO A 137 5.31 26.72 -8.04
N GLN A 138 4.44 25.75 -7.76
CA GLN A 138 3.87 25.51 -6.43
C GLN A 138 4.91 24.98 -5.44
N ILE A 139 5.96 24.32 -5.95
CA ILE A 139 6.98 23.66 -5.14
C ILE A 139 8.28 24.47 -5.16
N LYS A 140 8.83 24.71 -3.99
CA LYS A 140 10.17 25.26 -3.81
C LYS A 140 11.15 24.15 -3.45
N ILE A 141 12.25 24.04 -4.19
CA ILE A 141 13.38 23.14 -3.89
C ILE A 141 14.64 23.92 -3.52
N ASN A 142 15.55 23.27 -2.82
CA ASN A 142 16.87 23.82 -2.49
C ASN A 142 17.82 23.72 -3.70
N ASN A 143 18.92 24.48 -3.68
CA ASN A 143 19.85 24.55 -4.81
C ASN A 143 20.60 23.25 -5.09
N ASP A 144 20.71 22.38 -4.09
CA ASP A 144 21.35 21.05 -4.14
C ASP A 144 20.36 19.92 -4.44
N GLU A 145 19.08 20.25 -4.62
CA GLU A 145 18.04 19.26 -4.93
C GLU A 145 17.75 19.21 -6.43
N ILE A 146 17.40 18.05 -6.89
CA ILE A 146 16.85 17.78 -8.22
C ILE A 146 15.50 17.07 -8.09
N ALA A 147 14.75 17.07 -9.18
CA ALA A 147 13.51 16.34 -9.23
C ALA A 147 13.50 15.32 -10.38
N ILE A 148 12.96 14.14 -10.11
CA ILE A 148 12.62 13.16 -11.14
C ILE A 148 11.10 13.17 -11.32
N TYR A 149 10.67 13.50 -12.52
CA TYR A 149 9.28 13.49 -12.92
C TYR A 149 8.99 12.30 -13.82
N ASP A 150 8.19 11.35 -13.33
CA ASP A 150 7.68 10.20 -14.09
C ASP A 150 6.21 10.45 -14.44
N LYS A 151 5.93 10.73 -15.71
CA LYS A 151 4.57 10.98 -16.23
C LYS A 151 3.65 9.77 -16.11
N TRP A 152 4.22 8.56 -16.02
CA TRP A 152 3.47 7.32 -15.89
C TRP A 152 2.74 7.21 -14.56
N GLY A 153 3.28 7.80 -13.51
CA GLY A 153 2.76 7.69 -12.14
C GLY A 153 1.44 8.41 -11.89
N GLY A 154 0.96 8.32 -10.66
CA GLY A 154 -0.27 8.97 -10.25
C GLY A 154 -0.80 8.51 -8.91
N TYR A 155 -2.12 8.48 -8.75
CA TYR A 155 -2.75 8.04 -7.51
C TYR A 155 -4.08 7.31 -7.73
N ILE A 156 -4.49 6.59 -6.70
CA ILE A 156 -5.77 5.89 -6.63
C ILE A 156 -6.54 6.42 -5.43
N GLU A 157 -7.82 6.74 -5.60
CA GLU A 157 -8.76 7.06 -4.52
C GLU A 157 -9.05 5.80 -3.71
N SER A 158 -8.23 5.53 -2.69
CA SER A 158 -8.10 4.18 -2.12
C SER A 158 -9.33 3.70 -1.36
N GLY A 159 -9.97 4.55 -0.56
CA GLY A 159 -11.21 4.18 0.14
C GLY A 159 -12.35 3.90 -0.84
N LEU A 160 -12.46 4.73 -1.89
CA LEU A 160 -13.44 4.53 -2.95
C LEU A 160 -13.15 3.26 -3.74
N ALA A 161 -11.88 2.99 -4.06
CA ALA A 161 -11.47 1.76 -4.75
C ALA A 161 -11.82 0.49 -3.96
N VAL A 162 -11.60 0.48 -2.64
CA VAL A 162 -12.00 -0.62 -1.76
C VAL A 162 -13.52 -0.82 -1.79
N LYS A 163 -14.30 0.26 -1.73
CA LYS A 163 -15.77 0.21 -1.82
C LYS A 163 -16.23 -0.38 -3.16
N GLU A 164 -15.75 0.17 -4.27
CA GLU A 164 -16.13 -0.27 -5.61
C GLU A 164 -15.72 -1.74 -5.87
N LEU A 165 -14.52 -2.15 -5.43
CA LEU A 165 -14.07 -3.53 -5.56
C LEU A 165 -14.95 -4.48 -4.73
N SER A 166 -15.37 -4.09 -3.53
CA SER A 166 -16.26 -4.88 -2.69
C SER A 166 -17.63 -5.09 -3.37
N ILE A 167 -18.17 -4.06 -4.01
CA ILE A 167 -19.42 -4.14 -4.80
C ILE A 167 -19.24 -5.09 -6.00
N LEU A 168 -18.12 -4.93 -6.72
CA LEU A 168 -17.80 -5.76 -7.87
C LEU A 168 -17.70 -7.26 -7.52
N ILE A 169 -17.01 -7.61 -6.43
CA ILE A 169 -16.89 -9.02 -6.04
C ILE A 169 -18.20 -9.61 -5.51
N LYS A 170 -19.02 -8.80 -4.80
CA LYS A 170 -20.37 -9.21 -4.42
C LYS A 170 -21.23 -9.56 -5.64
N SER A 171 -21.18 -8.73 -6.70
CA SER A 171 -21.92 -9.00 -7.94
C SER A 171 -21.47 -10.26 -8.66
N LYS A 172 -20.26 -10.73 -8.39
CA LYS A 172 -19.69 -12.00 -8.90
C LYS A 172 -20.01 -13.22 -8.01
N GLY A 173 -20.75 -13.03 -6.92
CA GLY A 173 -21.17 -14.11 -6.04
C GLY A 173 -20.25 -14.39 -4.84
N VAL A 174 -19.25 -13.54 -4.58
CA VAL A 174 -18.47 -13.58 -3.32
C VAL A 174 -19.37 -13.22 -2.15
N GLN A 175 -19.37 -14.04 -1.11
CA GLN A 175 -20.07 -13.74 0.13
C GLN A 175 -19.18 -12.83 1.00
N ILE A 176 -19.72 -11.69 1.43
CA ILE A 176 -19.00 -10.76 2.30
C ILE A 176 -19.76 -10.62 3.62
N TYR A 177 -19.05 -10.88 4.71
CA TYR A 177 -19.53 -10.77 6.09
C TYR A 177 -18.85 -9.57 6.74
N GLU A 178 -19.57 -8.45 6.81
CA GLU A 178 -19.18 -7.25 7.56
C GLU A 178 -19.49 -7.43 9.05
N ASN A 179 -18.82 -6.66 9.94
CA ASN A 179 -18.97 -6.74 11.40
C ASN A 179 -18.83 -8.19 11.91
N SER A 180 -17.89 -8.92 11.31
CA SER A 180 -17.64 -10.35 11.56
C SER A 180 -16.15 -10.54 11.87
N GLU A 181 -15.81 -10.42 13.13
CA GLU A 181 -14.42 -10.51 13.58
C GLU A 181 -14.00 -11.98 13.73
N VAL A 182 -12.95 -12.37 13.02
CA VAL A 182 -12.33 -13.68 13.20
C VAL A 182 -11.47 -13.64 14.45
N LYS A 183 -11.78 -14.48 15.42
CA LYS A 183 -11.10 -14.60 16.73
C LYS A 183 -10.08 -15.72 16.78
N GLY A 184 -10.18 -16.69 15.88
CA GLY A 184 -9.26 -17.83 15.86
C GLY A 184 -9.34 -18.63 14.57
N ILE A 185 -8.27 -19.38 14.34
CA ILE A 185 -8.10 -20.30 13.20
C ILE A 185 -7.67 -21.63 13.78
N GLU A 186 -8.26 -22.72 13.30
CA GLU A 186 -7.90 -24.08 13.62
C GLU A 186 -7.77 -24.90 12.34
N GLU A 187 -6.82 -25.80 12.26
CA GLU A 187 -6.66 -26.72 11.13
C GLU A 187 -6.79 -28.16 11.56
N SER A 188 -7.37 -28.96 10.68
CA SER A 188 -7.29 -30.41 10.70
C SER A 188 -6.55 -30.91 9.44
N ASN A 189 -6.35 -32.20 9.31
CA ASN A 189 -5.76 -32.78 8.09
C ASN A 189 -6.62 -32.54 6.83
N GLU A 190 -7.93 -32.35 6.99
CA GLU A 190 -8.88 -32.27 5.87
C GLU A 190 -9.44 -30.87 5.64
N SER A 191 -9.55 -30.05 6.68
CA SER A 191 -10.24 -28.75 6.64
C SER A 191 -9.57 -27.73 7.54
N ALA A 192 -9.87 -26.45 7.29
CA ALA A 192 -9.56 -25.34 8.16
C ALA A 192 -10.84 -24.68 8.70
N TYR A 193 -10.80 -24.16 9.90
CA TYR A 193 -11.96 -23.59 10.58
C TYR A 193 -11.70 -22.18 11.03
N LEU A 194 -12.68 -21.30 10.83
CA LEU A 194 -12.72 -19.96 11.42
C LEU A 194 -13.67 -19.95 12.62
N TYR A 195 -13.23 -19.29 13.69
CA TYR A 195 -14.07 -18.91 14.83
C TYR A 195 -14.40 -17.43 14.71
N ILE A 196 -15.67 -17.12 14.48
CA ILE A 196 -16.14 -15.79 14.09
C ILE A 196 -17.07 -15.25 15.17
N GLU A 197 -16.78 -14.05 15.66
CA GLU A 197 -17.68 -13.27 16.50
C GLU A 197 -18.41 -12.27 15.59
N SER A 198 -19.73 -12.38 15.48
CA SER A 198 -20.56 -11.41 14.79
C SER A 198 -21.24 -10.50 15.82
N ASP A 199 -21.29 -9.21 15.52
CA ASP A 199 -21.98 -8.21 16.34
C ASP A 199 -23.52 -8.38 16.26
N GLN A 200 -24.00 -9.53 16.71
CA GLN A 200 -25.42 -9.72 16.95
C GLN A 200 -25.67 -9.35 18.42
N ARG A 201 -26.29 -8.24 18.61
CA ARG A 201 -26.50 -7.42 19.82
C ARG A 201 -26.82 -8.14 21.16
N HIS A 202 -26.86 -9.47 21.24
CA HIS A 202 -27.22 -10.18 22.49
C HIS A 202 -26.62 -11.58 22.68
N SER A 203 -25.64 -12.01 21.89
CA SER A 203 -24.98 -13.33 22.10
C SER A 203 -23.51 -13.30 21.71
N SER A 204 -22.64 -13.50 22.70
CA SER A 204 -21.18 -13.65 22.51
C SER A 204 -20.78 -15.06 22.03
N SER A 205 -21.64 -15.76 21.29
CA SER A 205 -21.30 -17.09 20.79
C SER A 205 -20.43 -17.00 19.55
N LEU A 206 -19.29 -17.69 19.58
CA LEU A 206 -18.44 -17.88 18.42
C LEU A 206 -19.10 -18.87 17.44
N THR A 207 -19.23 -18.45 16.18
CA THR A 207 -19.67 -19.34 15.10
C THR A 207 -18.45 -20.01 14.51
N LYS A 208 -18.42 -21.34 14.47
CA LYS A 208 -17.40 -22.14 13.77
C LYS A 208 -17.83 -22.37 12.31
N MET A 209 -16.99 -22.00 11.35
CA MET A 209 -17.23 -22.23 9.91
C MET A 209 -16.06 -22.98 9.30
N GLU A 210 -16.37 -23.94 8.42
CA GLU A 210 -15.42 -24.84 7.76
C GLU A 210 -15.09 -24.39 6.34
N PHE A 211 -13.80 -24.50 5.96
CA PHE A 211 -13.25 -24.16 4.67
C PHE A 211 -12.15 -25.16 4.25
N ASP A 212 -11.88 -25.23 2.94
CA ASP A 212 -10.74 -25.99 2.43
C ASP A 212 -9.41 -25.23 2.68
N LEU A 213 -9.44 -23.89 2.53
CA LEU A 213 -8.29 -23.02 2.73
C LEU A 213 -8.72 -21.70 3.38
N ILE A 214 -7.80 -21.07 4.10
CA ILE A 214 -7.95 -19.73 4.68
C ILE A 214 -6.82 -18.83 4.17
N VAL A 215 -7.15 -17.63 3.74
CA VAL A 215 -6.19 -16.55 3.45
C VAL A 215 -6.32 -15.47 4.51
N VAL A 216 -5.26 -15.24 5.27
CA VAL A 216 -5.19 -14.18 6.29
C VAL A 216 -4.60 -12.92 5.65
N ALA A 217 -5.48 -11.94 5.36
CA ALA A 217 -5.15 -10.64 4.79
C ALA A 217 -5.56 -9.49 5.74
N SER A 218 -5.41 -9.73 7.06
CA SER A 218 -5.91 -8.87 8.13
C SER A 218 -5.01 -7.67 8.47
N GLY A 219 -4.01 -7.37 7.63
CA GLY A 219 -3.15 -6.18 7.74
C GLY A 219 -2.52 -6.05 9.13
N ALA A 220 -2.79 -4.93 9.82
CA ALA A 220 -2.22 -4.65 11.14
C ALA A 220 -2.66 -5.63 12.25
N TRP A 221 -3.73 -6.38 12.03
CA TRP A 221 -4.22 -7.40 12.98
C TRP A 221 -3.72 -8.81 12.71
N THR A 222 -2.80 -9.00 11.75
CA THR A 222 -2.26 -10.32 11.42
C THR A 222 -1.61 -11.01 12.60
N ASN A 223 -0.84 -10.30 13.43
CA ASN A 223 -0.21 -10.87 14.64
C ASN A 223 -1.22 -11.35 15.69
N ALA A 224 -2.42 -10.79 15.74
CA ALA A 224 -3.45 -11.22 16.70
C ALA A 224 -4.02 -12.59 16.32
N LEU A 225 -4.10 -12.89 15.03
CA LEU A 225 -4.60 -14.18 14.53
C LEU A 225 -3.48 -15.23 14.38
N LEU A 226 -2.31 -14.79 13.98
CA LEU A 226 -1.15 -15.64 13.69
C LEU A 226 0.10 -15.06 14.36
N PRO A 227 0.30 -15.26 15.66
CA PRO A 227 1.41 -14.65 16.41
C PRO A 227 2.80 -15.16 15.99
N ASN A 228 2.87 -16.31 15.32
CA ASN A 228 4.11 -16.99 14.93
C ASN A 228 4.15 -17.23 13.42
N ILE A 229 4.13 -16.16 12.62
CA ILE A 229 4.19 -16.28 11.15
C ILE A 229 5.61 -16.42 10.58
N GLY A 230 6.63 -16.61 11.42
CA GLY A 230 8.03 -16.73 10.98
C GLY A 230 8.71 -15.41 10.62
N SER A 231 8.04 -14.28 10.76
CA SER A 231 8.59 -12.94 10.59
C SER A 231 7.96 -11.98 11.60
N LYS A 232 8.70 -10.91 11.96
CA LYS A 232 8.17 -9.88 12.86
C LYS A 232 7.39 -8.86 12.05
N LEU A 233 6.09 -8.74 12.31
CA LEU A 233 5.29 -7.62 11.83
C LEU A 233 5.24 -6.53 12.88
N THR A 234 5.66 -5.32 12.50
CA THR A 234 5.63 -4.14 13.38
C THR A 234 4.60 -3.15 12.86
N VAL A 235 3.65 -2.76 13.71
CA VAL A 235 2.63 -1.76 13.37
C VAL A 235 3.11 -0.39 13.81
N THR A 236 3.19 0.56 12.86
CA THR A 236 3.64 1.93 13.12
C THR A 236 2.58 2.96 12.72
N LEU A 237 2.51 4.05 13.51
CA LEU A 237 1.62 5.19 13.24
C LEU A 237 2.20 6.05 12.11
N GLN A 238 1.35 6.40 11.16
CA GLN A 238 1.61 7.37 10.10
C GLN A 238 0.62 8.51 10.21
N GLN A 239 1.06 9.75 9.99
CA GLN A 239 0.24 10.90 10.20
C GLN A 239 0.14 11.76 8.95
N MET A 240 -1.01 12.39 8.73
CA MET A 240 -1.26 13.25 7.58
C MET A 240 -2.17 14.41 7.94
N ILE A 241 -2.02 15.50 7.20
CA ILE A 241 -2.90 16.67 7.24
C ILE A 241 -3.61 16.85 5.93
N PHE A 242 -4.75 17.51 6.01
CA PHE A 242 -5.54 17.96 4.87
C PHE A 242 -5.64 19.48 4.92
N VAL A 243 -5.31 20.12 3.79
CA VAL A 243 -5.10 21.56 3.71
C VAL A 243 -6.08 22.18 2.75
N ASP A 244 -6.78 23.20 3.20
CA ASP A 244 -7.59 24.10 2.38
C ASP A 244 -6.84 25.40 2.09
N SER A 245 -7.02 25.97 0.91
CA SER A 245 -6.32 27.17 0.47
C SER A 245 -7.14 27.97 -0.52
N SER A 246 -7.02 29.28 -0.49
CA SER A 246 -7.54 30.16 -1.55
C SER A 246 -6.90 29.90 -2.93
N ASN A 247 -5.75 29.18 -2.95
CA ASN A 247 -4.98 28.90 -4.16
C ASN A 247 -5.18 27.46 -4.70
N LEU A 248 -6.23 26.74 -4.29
CA LEU A 248 -6.48 25.33 -4.69
C LEU A 248 -6.44 25.11 -6.21
N SER A 249 -6.84 26.09 -7.01
CA SER A 249 -6.78 26.02 -8.49
C SER A 249 -5.38 25.86 -9.05
N SER A 250 -4.33 26.16 -8.26
CA SER A 250 -2.93 25.92 -8.62
C SER A 250 -2.47 24.51 -8.29
N PHE A 251 -3.26 23.75 -7.52
CA PHE A 251 -2.92 22.41 -7.04
C PHE A 251 -3.75 21.29 -7.68
N VAL A 252 -4.56 21.61 -8.71
CA VAL A 252 -5.31 20.59 -9.45
C VAL A 252 -4.36 19.57 -10.11
N HIS A 253 -4.83 18.35 -10.34
CA HIS A 253 -3.99 17.26 -10.85
C HIS A 253 -3.43 17.48 -12.27
N GLU A 254 -3.96 18.43 -13.02
CA GLU A 254 -3.41 18.89 -14.29
C GLU A 254 -2.17 19.79 -14.13
N LYS A 255 -1.95 20.34 -12.92
CA LYS A 255 -0.87 21.29 -12.64
C LYS A 255 0.14 20.82 -11.59
N LEU A 256 -0.24 19.83 -10.78
CA LEU A 256 0.63 19.27 -9.74
C LEU A 256 0.54 17.75 -9.77
N PRO A 257 1.67 17.03 -9.90
CA PRO A 257 1.69 15.57 -9.75
C PRO A 257 1.58 15.13 -8.28
N VAL A 258 1.52 13.83 -8.05
CA VAL A 258 1.86 13.26 -6.74
C VAL A 258 3.35 13.50 -6.50
N TRP A 259 3.73 13.97 -5.34
CA TRP A 259 5.11 14.31 -5.04
C TRP A 259 5.62 13.63 -3.77
N SER A 260 6.94 13.41 -3.70
CA SER A 260 7.66 13.09 -2.47
C SER A 260 8.98 13.86 -2.41
N MET A 261 9.40 14.21 -1.19
CA MET A 261 10.64 14.90 -0.89
C MET A 261 11.42 14.08 0.12
N ASN A 262 12.61 13.67 -0.27
CA ASN A 262 13.49 12.78 0.46
C ASN A 262 14.84 13.46 0.72
N PRO A 263 14.88 14.54 1.53
CA PRO A 263 16.14 15.20 1.84
C PRO A 263 16.98 14.31 2.76
N ILE A 264 18.26 14.20 2.43
CA ILE A 264 19.24 13.44 3.20
C ILE A 264 20.24 14.42 3.79
N ASP A 265 20.64 14.21 5.05
CA ASP A 265 21.62 15.04 5.70
C ASP A 265 23.07 14.74 5.27
N SER A 266 24.04 15.51 5.78
CA SER A 266 25.48 15.33 5.50
C SER A 266 26.06 13.98 5.96
N LYS A 267 25.30 13.20 6.76
CA LYS A 267 25.69 11.86 7.20
C LYS A 267 25.02 10.75 6.38
N ASN A 268 24.33 11.10 5.29
CA ASN A 268 23.49 10.20 4.51
C ASN A 268 22.28 9.63 5.29
N GLU A 269 21.81 10.35 6.31
CA GLU A 269 20.60 9.98 7.05
C GLU A 269 19.39 10.71 6.49
N LEU A 270 18.29 9.99 6.28
CA LEU A 270 17.02 10.59 5.85
C LEU A 270 16.48 11.49 6.96
N ILE A 271 16.41 12.80 6.69
CA ILE A 271 15.92 13.77 7.68
C ILE A 271 14.43 13.57 7.92
N SER A 272 13.65 13.51 6.85
CA SER A 272 12.22 13.17 6.87
C SER A 272 11.73 12.99 5.44
N GLU A 273 10.90 12.00 5.20
CA GLU A 273 10.21 11.88 3.92
C GLU A 273 8.83 12.52 4.03
N TRP A 274 8.58 13.52 3.21
CA TRP A 274 7.27 14.13 3.04
C TRP A 274 6.73 13.78 1.66
N TYR A 275 5.45 13.48 1.60
CA TYR A 275 4.78 13.25 0.34
C TYR A 275 3.39 13.86 0.34
N GLY A 276 2.88 14.11 -0.84
CA GLY A 276 1.54 14.67 -0.96
C GLY A 276 0.91 14.45 -2.31
N PHE A 277 -0.31 14.92 -2.38
CA PHE A 277 -1.18 14.73 -3.53
C PHE A 277 -1.68 16.09 -4.01
N PRO A 278 -2.04 16.20 -5.29
CA PRO A 278 -2.74 17.37 -5.79
C PRO A 278 -4.09 17.54 -5.09
N LEU A 279 -4.86 18.55 -5.50
CA LEU A 279 -6.23 18.75 -5.05
C LEU A 279 -7.05 17.50 -5.28
N LEU A 280 -7.58 16.94 -4.20
CA LEU A 280 -8.38 15.72 -4.19
C LEU A 280 -9.87 16.04 -4.39
N ARG A 281 -10.66 15.00 -4.67
CA ARG A 281 -12.13 15.09 -4.87
C ARG A 281 -12.83 15.77 -3.71
N GLU A 282 -12.35 15.59 -2.50
CA GLU A 282 -12.91 16.14 -1.27
C GLU A 282 -12.66 17.65 -1.11
N GLY A 283 -11.93 18.28 -2.02
CA GLY A 283 -11.69 19.73 -2.04
C GLY A 283 -10.52 20.19 -1.19
N TYR A 284 -9.57 19.31 -0.87
CA TYR A 284 -8.35 19.66 -0.12
C TYR A 284 -7.11 18.97 -0.69
N ILE A 285 -5.93 19.47 -0.27
CA ILE A 285 -4.62 18.90 -0.56
C ILE A 285 -4.24 18.01 0.61
N LYS A 286 -3.66 16.84 0.33
CA LYS A 286 -3.13 15.94 1.35
C LYS A 286 -1.61 16.05 1.42
N ILE A 287 -1.08 16.23 2.65
CA ILE A 287 0.34 16.19 2.96
C ILE A 287 0.56 15.18 4.10
N ALA A 288 1.54 14.31 3.95
CA ALA A 288 1.84 13.27 4.92
C ALA A 288 3.35 13.08 5.09
N ASN A 289 3.73 12.55 6.26
CA ASN A 289 5.10 12.15 6.54
C ASN A 289 5.21 10.62 6.39
N ASP A 290 6.20 10.15 5.62
CA ASP A 290 6.51 8.72 5.45
C ASP A 290 7.78 8.38 6.25
N SER A 291 7.69 8.45 7.56
CA SER A 291 8.74 8.00 8.47
C SER A 291 8.38 6.63 9.04
N ARG A 292 9.36 5.93 9.63
CA ARG A 292 9.09 4.78 10.49
C ARG A 292 8.50 5.29 11.81
N GLY A 293 7.24 5.66 11.81
CA GLY A 293 6.55 6.27 12.94
C GLY A 293 6.55 5.40 14.21
N GLN A 294 6.00 5.94 15.28
CA GLN A 294 5.89 5.26 16.57
C GLN A 294 5.19 3.90 16.45
N ILE A 295 5.73 2.86 17.09
CA ILE A 295 5.07 1.55 17.20
C ILE A 295 3.81 1.72 18.06
N ILE A 296 2.68 1.23 17.56
CA ILE A 296 1.40 1.31 18.27
C ILE A 296 0.61 0.00 18.17
N ASP A 297 -0.31 -0.18 19.09
CA ASP A 297 -1.38 -1.18 18.94
C ASP A 297 -2.32 -0.78 17.80
N PRO A 298 -2.70 -1.70 16.89
CA PRO A 298 -3.61 -1.38 15.77
C PRO A 298 -4.99 -0.86 16.21
N ASN A 299 -5.40 -1.06 17.45
CA ASN A 299 -6.67 -0.54 17.99
C ASN A 299 -6.49 0.75 18.82
N ALA A 300 -5.24 1.23 19.03
CA ALA A 300 -4.97 2.46 19.76
C ALA A 300 -5.53 3.69 19.05
N ASP A 301 -5.64 4.79 19.81
CA ASP A 301 -5.91 6.11 19.24
C ASP A 301 -4.79 6.51 18.26
N ARG A 302 -5.18 6.99 17.11
CA ARG A 302 -4.29 7.39 16.03
C ARG A 302 -4.31 8.90 15.77
N SER A 303 -4.83 9.67 16.71
CA SER A 303 -4.89 11.13 16.59
C SER A 303 -3.48 11.70 16.38
N PRO A 304 -3.28 12.56 15.37
CA PRO A 304 -2.00 13.22 15.15
C PRO A 304 -1.58 14.07 16.36
N ASN A 305 -0.29 14.01 16.68
CA ASN A 305 0.26 14.74 17.83
C ASN A 305 0.68 16.18 17.48
N LYS A 306 0.92 17.01 18.51
CA LYS A 306 1.28 18.43 18.34
C LYS A 306 2.61 18.62 17.60
N GLU A 307 3.56 17.75 17.79
CA GLU A 307 4.87 17.81 17.12
C GLU A 307 4.71 17.59 15.63
N PHE A 308 3.90 16.60 15.23
CA PHE A 308 3.59 16.37 13.82
C PHE A 308 2.94 17.59 13.18
N PHE A 309 1.95 18.22 13.85
CA PHE A 309 1.32 19.45 13.33
C PHE A 309 2.34 20.57 13.09
N LYS A 310 3.25 20.78 14.06
CA LYS A 310 4.30 21.78 13.93
C LYS A 310 5.19 21.48 12.73
N ASN A 311 5.72 20.27 12.64
CA ASN A 311 6.62 19.85 11.58
C ASN A 311 5.95 19.92 10.19
N ALA A 312 4.68 19.54 10.10
CA ALA A 312 3.91 19.63 8.86
C ALA A 312 3.66 21.07 8.43
N THR A 313 3.40 21.96 9.39
CA THR A 313 3.23 23.39 9.11
C THR A 313 4.54 24.03 8.67
N ASP A 314 5.64 23.77 9.38
CA ASP A 314 6.97 24.27 9.03
C ASP A 314 7.38 23.82 7.62
N PHE A 315 7.21 22.52 7.32
CA PHE A 315 7.47 21.95 6.00
C PHE A 315 6.63 22.61 4.90
N MET A 316 5.31 22.74 5.15
CA MET A 316 4.40 23.33 4.18
C MET A 316 4.78 24.80 3.88
N GLN A 317 5.10 25.59 4.91
CA GLN A 317 5.50 27.00 4.74
C GLN A 317 6.83 27.12 4.00
N GLU A 318 7.78 26.24 4.24
CA GLU A 318 9.08 26.24 3.58
C GLU A 318 8.99 25.84 2.10
N ARG A 319 8.21 24.79 1.81
CA ARG A 319 8.25 24.12 0.50
C ARG A 319 7.12 24.52 -0.45
N PHE A 320 6.05 25.10 0.06
CA PHE A 320 4.87 25.48 -0.73
C PHE A 320 4.47 26.93 -0.50
N PRO A 321 5.12 27.90 -1.19
CA PRO A 321 4.85 29.33 -0.98
C PRO A 321 3.39 29.75 -1.10
N LEU A 322 2.62 29.06 -1.96
CA LEU A 322 1.19 29.32 -2.15
C LEU A 322 0.30 28.77 -1.00
N LEU A 323 0.86 28.00 -0.06
CA LEU A 323 0.13 27.45 1.09
C LEU A 323 0.46 28.15 2.41
N VAL A 324 1.26 29.21 2.42
CA VAL A 324 1.71 29.90 3.67
C VAL A 324 0.52 30.37 4.51
N GLU A 325 -0.53 30.88 3.88
CA GLU A 325 -1.77 31.35 4.55
C GLU A 325 -2.89 30.31 4.60
N SER A 326 -2.58 29.05 4.27
CA SER A 326 -3.55 27.97 4.19
C SER A 326 -3.92 27.43 5.57
N GLN A 327 -5.07 26.79 5.65
CA GLN A 327 -5.59 26.20 6.89
C GLN A 327 -5.52 24.67 6.84
N ILE A 328 -5.04 24.06 7.93
CA ILE A 328 -5.20 22.63 8.15
C ILE A 328 -6.64 22.39 8.61
N VAL A 329 -7.47 21.83 7.71
CA VAL A 329 -8.90 21.61 7.98
C VAL A 329 -9.17 20.29 8.66
N SER A 330 -8.26 19.33 8.52
CA SER A 330 -8.38 18.01 9.15
C SER A 330 -7.02 17.33 9.23
N ALA A 331 -6.93 16.33 10.09
CA ALA A 331 -5.76 15.47 10.19
C ALA A 331 -6.16 14.04 10.54
N LYS A 332 -5.36 13.06 10.14
CA LYS A 332 -5.66 11.64 10.34
C LYS A 332 -4.40 10.85 10.63
N GLY A 333 -4.51 9.86 11.53
CA GLY A 333 -3.53 8.79 11.68
C GLY A 333 -3.92 7.55 10.87
N CYS A 334 -2.93 6.94 10.26
CA CYS A 334 -3.02 5.66 9.58
C CYS A 334 -1.98 4.71 10.18
N VAL A 335 -1.99 3.43 9.82
CA VAL A 335 -0.97 2.49 10.26
C VAL A 335 -0.30 1.79 9.08
N TYR A 336 1.00 1.55 9.22
CA TYR A 336 1.72 0.60 8.38
C TYR A 336 1.91 -0.70 9.13
N THR A 337 1.95 -1.80 8.39
CA THR A 337 2.31 -3.14 8.90
C THR A 337 3.62 -3.50 8.23
N ASN A 338 4.72 -3.26 8.95
CA ASN A 338 6.06 -3.38 8.41
C ASN A 338 6.65 -4.76 8.67
N THR A 339 7.31 -5.30 7.68
CA THR A 339 8.27 -6.40 7.81
C THR A 339 9.68 -5.82 8.03
N PRO A 340 10.65 -6.61 8.50
CA PRO A 340 12.02 -6.14 8.72
C PRO A 340 12.72 -5.63 7.45
N ASP A 341 12.38 -6.20 6.29
CA ASP A 341 12.95 -5.94 4.98
C ASP A 341 12.03 -5.15 4.05
N ASP A 342 10.91 -4.64 4.55
CA ASP A 342 9.85 -3.95 3.82
C ASP A 342 9.16 -4.75 2.71
N HIS A 343 9.50 -6.02 2.50
CA HIS A 343 8.83 -6.88 1.52
C HIS A 343 7.52 -7.46 2.06
N PHE A 344 6.59 -7.74 1.15
CA PHE A 344 5.33 -8.42 1.49
C PHE A 344 5.59 -9.84 1.98
N ILE A 345 4.67 -10.39 2.74
CA ILE A 345 4.60 -11.80 3.09
C ILE A 345 3.46 -12.42 2.30
N LEU A 346 3.80 -13.29 1.35
CA LEU A 346 2.86 -14.10 0.58
C LEU A 346 3.32 -15.55 0.69
N ASP A 347 2.99 -16.21 1.81
CA ASP A 347 3.46 -17.55 2.13
C ASP A 347 2.48 -18.32 3.01
N TRP A 348 2.64 -19.63 3.06
CA TRP A 348 1.93 -20.47 4.02
C TRP A 348 2.34 -20.09 5.45
N ALA A 349 1.38 -20.06 6.36
CA ALA A 349 1.69 -19.88 7.77
C ALA A 349 2.55 -21.05 8.27
N PRO A 350 3.60 -20.80 9.08
CA PRO A 350 4.46 -21.87 9.59
C PRO A 350 3.64 -22.96 10.30
N THR A 351 3.99 -24.22 10.05
CA THR A 351 3.28 -25.38 10.58
C THR A 351 1.84 -25.57 10.13
N CYS A 352 1.36 -24.70 9.23
CA CYS A 352 0.02 -24.77 8.64
C CYS A 352 0.09 -25.26 7.19
N SER A 353 -0.89 -26.03 6.79
CA SER A 353 -1.02 -26.54 5.41
C SER A 353 -2.22 -25.95 4.66
N ARG A 354 -3.09 -25.23 5.38
CA ARG A 354 -4.36 -24.70 4.88
C ARG A 354 -4.57 -23.21 5.18
N THR A 355 -3.63 -22.58 5.87
CA THR A 355 -3.66 -21.14 6.17
C THR A 355 -2.52 -20.43 5.45
N PHE A 356 -2.88 -19.52 4.56
CA PHE A 356 -1.97 -18.68 3.80
C PHE A 356 -1.97 -17.24 4.34
N VAL A 357 -0.81 -16.59 4.39
CA VAL A 357 -0.66 -15.21 4.86
C VAL A 357 -0.40 -14.28 3.68
N ALA A 358 -1.20 -13.21 3.59
CA ALA A 358 -0.98 -12.09 2.67
C ALA A 358 -0.93 -10.78 3.48
N SER A 359 0.26 -10.38 3.92
CA SER A 359 0.45 -9.27 4.86
C SER A 359 1.75 -8.50 4.61
N GLY A 360 2.16 -7.62 5.53
CA GLY A 360 3.43 -6.90 5.45
C GLY A 360 3.44 -5.85 4.34
N GLY A 361 2.35 -5.09 4.16
CA GLY A 361 2.24 -4.07 3.10
C GLY A 361 3.22 -2.90 3.24
N SER A 362 3.90 -2.79 4.38
CA SER A 362 5.05 -1.91 4.67
C SER A 362 4.92 -0.48 4.11
N GLY A 363 3.71 0.12 4.20
CA GLY A 363 3.39 1.46 3.70
C GLY A 363 3.24 1.59 2.18
N HIS A 364 3.59 0.59 1.37
CA HIS A 364 3.54 0.70 -0.09
C HIS A 364 2.66 -0.33 -0.82
N GLY A 365 2.03 -1.26 -0.09
CA GLY A 365 1.32 -2.41 -0.66
C GLY A 365 0.09 -2.07 -1.50
N PHE A 366 -0.61 -0.95 -1.25
CA PHE A 366 -1.92 -0.68 -1.86
C PHE A 366 -1.91 -0.75 -3.39
N LYS A 367 -0.95 -0.08 -4.04
CA LYS A 367 -0.83 -0.03 -5.50
C LYS A 367 -0.66 -1.40 -6.14
N PHE A 368 -0.09 -2.37 -5.40
CA PHE A 368 0.15 -3.74 -5.85
C PHE A 368 -1.04 -4.68 -5.62
N GLY A 369 -2.13 -4.19 -5.03
CA GLY A 369 -3.30 -5.02 -4.71
C GLY A 369 -3.70 -6.00 -5.81
N PRO A 370 -3.91 -5.56 -7.07
CA PRO A 370 -4.27 -6.46 -8.16
C PRO A 370 -3.25 -7.59 -8.40
N SER A 371 -1.95 -7.27 -8.42
CA SER A 371 -0.89 -8.27 -8.58
C SER A 371 -0.78 -9.21 -7.38
N ILE A 372 -0.98 -8.70 -6.15
CA ILE A 372 -1.01 -9.52 -4.93
C ILE A 372 -2.12 -10.56 -5.01
N GLY A 373 -3.34 -10.16 -5.41
CA GLY A 373 -4.44 -11.11 -5.57
C GLY A 373 -4.12 -12.25 -6.54
N LYS A 374 -3.47 -11.91 -7.67
CA LYS A 374 -2.99 -12.90 -8.64
C LYS A 374 -1.93 -13.82 -8.03
N LEU A 375 -0.89 -13.25 -7.40
CA LEU A 375 0.21 -14.03 -6.81
C LEU A 375 -0.29 -15.00 -5.74
N VAL A 376 -1.14 -14.54 -4.82
CA VAL A 376 -1.75 -15.41 -3.80
C VAL A 376 -2.50 -16.55 -4.46
N THR A 377 -3.34 -16.26 -5.45
CA THR A 377 -4.13 -17.27 -6.12
C THR A 377 -3.27 -18.27 -6.91
N ASP A 378 -2.16 -17.81 -7.52
CA ASP A 378 -1.21 -18.68 -8.22
C ASP A 378 -0.56 -19.67 -7.25
N VAL A 379 -0.16 -19.24 -6.05
CA VAL A 379 0.38 -20.15 -5.02
C VAL A 379 -0.67 -21.17 -4.59
N LEU A 380 -1.89 -20.72 -4.29
CA LEU A 380 -2.96 -21.64 -3.85
C LEU A 380 -3.36 -22.67 -4.91
N GLU A 381 -3.12 -22.39 -6.18
CA GLU A 381 -3.36 -23.29 -7.31
C GLU A 381 -2.10 -24.03 -7.79
N HIS A 382 -0.98 -23.94 -7.07
CA HIS A 382 0.31 -24.54 -7.44
C HIS A 382 0.83 -24.08 -8.82
N LYS A 383 0.66 -22.79 -9.12
CA LYS A 383 1.12 -22.14 -10.37
C LYS A 383 2.16 -21.05 -10.08
N GLU A 384 3.00 -21.32 -9.10
CA GLU A 384 4.01 -20.37 -8.65
C GLU A 384 5.04 -20.09 -9.74
N ASP A 385 5.45 -18.83 -9.82
CA ASP A 385 6.57 -18.34 -10.63
C ASP A 385 7.69 -17.77 -9.73
N GLU A 386 8.69 -17.14 -10.34
CA GLU A 386 9.81 -16.53 -9.63
C GLU A 386 9.35 -15.41 -8.68
N ALA A 387 8.36 -14.60 -9.09
CA ALA A 387 7.82 -13.52 -8.27
C ALA A 387 7.16 -14.03 -6.99
N ASN A 388 6.49 -15.20 -7.03
CA ASN A 388 5.96 -15.84 -5.83
C ASN A 388 7.09 -16.23 -4.87
N GLY A 389 8.20 -16.78 -5.38
CA GLY A 389 9.36 -17.18 -4.59
C GLY A 389 9.98 -16.02 -3.80
N PHE A 390 9.95 -14.81 -4.37
CA PHE A 390 10.50 -13.59 -3.78
C PHE A 390 9.83 -13.21 -2.45
N PHE A 391 8.52 -13.44 -2.30
CA PHE A 391 7.74 -13.06 -1.12
C PHE A 391 7.64 -14.15 -0.04
N LYS A 392 8.31 -15.29 -0.21
CA LYS A 392 8.31 -16.37 0.78
C LYS A 392 9.22 -16.05 1.97
N ILE A 393 8.72 -16.30 3.18
CA ILE A 393 9.43 -16.01 4.44
C ILE A 393 10.78 -16.75 4.50
N LYS A 394 10.77 -18.05 4.19
CA LYS A 394 11.98 -18.91 4.28
C LYS A 394 13.13 -18.44 3.41
N ASN A 395 12.86 -17.77 2.31
CA ASN A 395 13.88 -17.28 1.39
C ASN A 395 14.61 -16.04 1.94
N ARG A 396 14.05 -15.40 2.98
CA ARG A 396 14.56 -14.16 3.59
C ARG A 396 15.24 -14.37 4.93
N LEU A 397 14.93 -15.44 5.65
CA LEU A 397 15.55 -15.77 6.95
C LEU A 397 17.07 -16.00 6.87
N ASN A 398 17.59 -16.32 5.67
CA ASN A 398 19.03 -16.55 5.43
C ASN A 398 19.76 -15.31 4.88
N GLN A 399 19.07 -14.23 4.61
CA GLN A 399 19.68 -12.95 4.24
C GLN A 399 20.03 -12.22 5.54
N THR A 400 21.26 -12.48 6.03
CA THR A 400 21.86 -11.66 7.09
C THR A 400 21.86 -10.21 6.64
N HIS A 401 21.17 -9.37 7.40
CA HIS A 401 21.21 -7.91 7.42
C HIS A 401 22.21 -7.22 6.48
N ASN A 402 21.95 -7.21 5.21
CA ASN A 402 22.41 -6.13 4.37
C ASN A 402 21.43 -5.00 4.59
N ASN A 403 21.91 -3.87 5.11
CA ASN A 403 21.14 -2.68 5.50
C ASN A 403 20.49 -1.92 4.32
N ASP A 404 20.31 -2.57 3.19
CA ASP A 404 19.70 -1.98 2.01
C ASP A 404 18.21 -2.34 2.01
N SER A 405 17.38 -1.46 2.58
CA SER A 405 15.95 -1.51 2.26
C SER A 405 15.82 -1.27 0.76
N GLU A 406 15.19 -2.17 0.01
CA GLU A 406 14.97 -2.00 -1.45
C GLU A 406 14.11 -0.78 -1.80
N ARG A 407 13.59 -0.06 -0.82
CA ARG A 407 12.97 1.25 -0.97
C ARG A 407 13.96 2.38 -1.21
N GLY A 408 15.28 2.11 -1.11
CA GLY A 408 16.29 3.15 -1.17
C GLY A 408 16.36 4.03 0.08
N PHE A 409 15.77 3.59 1.20
CA PHE A 409 15.87 4.27 2.48
C PHE A 409 16.87 3.52 3.35
N ALA A 410 17.94 4.21 3.77
CA ALA A 410 18.86 3.69 4.77
C ALA A 410 18.07 3.42 6.07
N ILE A 411 18.16 2.19 6.58
CA ILE A 411 17.61 1.86 7.90
C ILE A 411 18.60 2.39 8.92
N PRO A 412 18.23 3.33 9.82
CA PRO A 412 19.13 3.68 10.91
C PRO A 412 19.42 2.41 11.73
N SER A 413 20.70 2.06 11.86
CA SER A 413 21.16 1.03 12.79
C SER A 413 20.89 1.52 14.22
N HIS A 414 20.03 0.82 14.95
CA HIS A 414 19.92 0.97 16.41
C HIS A 414 20.90 0.04 17.12
#